data_014b37b9b982df9a3c2689b2b56bfdd5
#
_entry.id   014b37b9b982df9a3c2689b2b56bfdd5
#
_cell.length_a   1.000
_cell.length_b   1.000
_cell.length_c   1.000
_cell.angle_alpha   90.00
_cell.angle_beta   90.00
_cell.angle_gamma   90.00
#
_symmetry.space_group_name_H-M   'P 1'
#
loop_
_entity.id
_entity.type
_entity.pdbx_description
1 polymer ?
#
loop_
_entity_poly.entity_id
_entity_poly.type
_entity_poly.pdbx_seq_one_letter_code
_entity_poly.pdbx_strand_id
1 'polypeptide(L)'
;MSSTLNRLIGLCLCAAVALPSAAVFGASSAETHDLVVYGSSPAALTAAISAQRLGKSVVIVCPETRIGGLTTGGLGQTDIGNKSAFGGLARQFYRDVAAHYRAPDSWKWQKRADYLPDGQCAGTHGDESMWTFEPSAALRILERWEKEYGLKIVRGEYLDRAKGGVSVADGRIVSFRTLSGRVFRGKMFVDATYEGDLLAAAGVSYAVGRESNATYGETLSGTQVANARHHNFVDGVDPYVVKGDKASGL
;
A
#
# COMPACT_ATOMS: atom_id res chain seq x y z
N MET A 1 68.14 -3.63 67.14
CA MET A 1 68.76 -2.78 66.07
C MET A 1 68.13 -3.20 64.79
N SER A 2 67.67 -2.24 63.99
CA SER A 2 67.14 -2.25 62.65
C SER A 2 65.65 -2.16 62.56
N SER A 3 65.14 -0.95 62.29
CA SER A 3 63.78 -0.53 61.99
C SER A 3 63.48 -0.79 60.54
N THR A 4 62.32 -1.38 60.25
CA THR A 4 61.72 -1.46 58.90
C THR A 4 60.49 -0.61 58.83
N LEU A 5 60.56 0.42 58.01
CA LEU A 5 59.59 1.44 57.74
C LEU A 5 58.58 0.91 56.65
N ASN A 6 57.39 0.62 57.06
CA ASN A 6 56.26 0.27 56.08
C ASN A 6 55.74 1.52 55.45
N ARG A 7 55.92 1.65 54.12
CA ARG A 7 55.20 2.64 53.29
C ARG A 7 53.93 2.03 52.79
N LEU A 8 52.77 2.53 53.27
CA LEU A 8 51.47 2.30 52.67
C LEU A 8 51.35 3.22 51.43
N ILE A 9 51.21 2.56 50.28
CA ILE A 9 50.82 3.24 49.04
C ILE A 9 49.28 3.11 48.92
N GLY A 10 48.58 4.23 49.11
CA GLY A 10 47.14 4.33 48.87
C GLY A 10 46.86 4.37 47.37
N LEU A 11 46.14 3.37 46.89
CA LEU A 11 45.64 3.29 45.52
C LEU A 11 44.30 4.01 45.47
N CYS A 12 44.27 5.24 44.95
CA CYS A 12 42.99 5.92 44.61
C CYS A 12 42.40 5.29 43.34
N LEU A 13 41.34 4.53 43.50
CA LEU A 13 40.52 4.01 42.39
C LEU A 13 39.57 5.11 41.97
N CYS A 14 39.86 5.85 40.89
CA CYS A 14 38.91 6.72 40.24
C CYS A 14 37.95 5.88 39.42
N ALA A 15 36.73 5.64 39.93
CA ALA A 15 35.63 5.06 39.14
C ALA A 15 35.09 6.14 38.20
N ALA A 16 35.46 6.01 36.91
CA ALA A 16 34.85 6.80 35.85
C ALA A 16 33.42 6.30 35.62
N VAL A 17 32.43 7.06 36.08
CA VAL A 17 31.03 6.84 35.76
C VAL A 17 30.82 7.27 34.31
N ALA A 18 30.77 6.28 33.40
CA ALA A 18 30.33 6.51 32.02
C ALA A 18 28.82 6.78 32.02
N LEU A 19 28.44 8.03 31.85
CA LEU A 19 27.04 8.41 31.57
C LEU A 19 26.73 7.90 30.15
N PRO A 20 25.59 7.20 29.95
CA PRO A 20 25.18 6.85 28.60
C PRO A 20 24.86 8.14 27.86
N SER A 21 25.59 8.38 26.77
CA SER A 21 25.24 9.42 25.80
C SER A 21 23.86 9.08 25.24
N ALA A 22 22.81 9.77 25.74
CA ALA A 22 21.54 9.76 25.05
C ALA A 22 21.76 10.34 23.65
N ALA A 23 21.68 9.48 22.64
CA ALA A 23 21.64 9.92 21.27
C ALA A 23 20.41 10.83 21.12
N VAL A 24 20.66 12.14 21.09
CA VAL A 24 19.66 13.13 20.70
C VAL A 24 19.40 12.85 19.23
N PHE A 25 18.38 12.04 18.95
CA PHE A 25 17.80 11.98 17.61
C PHE A 25 17.28 13.40 17.34
N GLY A 26 18.05 14.16 16.57
CA GLY A 26 17.65 15.46 16.10
C GLY A 26 16.28 15.32 15.46
N ALA A 27 15.27 15.96 16.07
CA ALA A 27 13.96 16.11 15.48
C ALA A 27 14.17 16.93 14.19
N SER A 28 14.38 16.25 13.07
CA SER A 28 14.22 16.83 11.76
C SER A 28 12.82 17.42 11.76
N SER A 29 12.69 18.73 11.54
CA SER A 29 11.40 19.38 11.41
C SER A 29 10.62 18.62 10.35
N ALA A 30 9.63 17.83 10.76
CA ALA A 30 8.89 16.97 9.85
C ALA A 30 8.23 17.88 8.82
N GLU A 31 8.65 17.77 7.56
CA GLU A 31 8.09 18.52 6.45
C GLU A 31 6.58 18.25 6.38
N THR A 32 5.78 19.30 6.31
CA THR A 32 4.33 19.19 6.19
C THR A 32 3.95 19.27 4.70
N HIS A 33 3.24 18.25 4.22
CA HIS A 33 2.75 18.20 2.85
C HIS A 33 1.28 18.61 2.78
N ASP A 34 0.82 19.07 1.61
CA ASP A 34 -0.61 19.27 1.38
C ASP A 34 -1.33 17.93 1.40
N LEU A 35 -0.69 16.88 0.82
CA LEU A 35 -1.22 15.52 0.79
C LEU A 35 -0.14 14.50 1.20
N VAL A 36 -0.51 13.61 2.11
CA VAL A 36 0.26 12.40 2.43
C VAL A 36 -0.55 11.19 1.97
N VAL A 37 0.01 10.39 1.09
CA VAL A 37 -0.61 9.16 0.60
C VAL A 37 0.10 7.98 1.24
N TYR A 38 -0.64 7.12 1.94
CA TYR A 38 -0.11 5.88 2.50
C TYR A 38 -0.53 4.69 1.64
N GLY A 39 0.45 3.94 1.13
CA GLY A 39 0.23 2.76 0.30
C GLY A 39 1.13 2.72 -0.92
N SER A 40 1.14 1.58 -1.62
CA SER A 40 1.96 1.30 -2.79
C SER A 40 1.14 1.01 -4.06
N SER A 41 -0.18 0.99 -3.96
CA SER A 41 -1.08 0.63 -5.06
C SER A 41 -1.04 1.64 -6.21
N PRO A 42 -1.56 1.32 -7.39
CA PRO A 42 -1.72 2.30 -8.47
C PRO A 42 -2.56 3.52 -8.05
N ALA A 43 -3.48 3.34 -7.09
CA ALA A 43 -4.28 4.43 -6.53
C ALA A 43 -3.38 5.46 -5.82
N ALA A 44 -2.32 5.04 -5.12
CA ALA A 44 -1.37 5.95 -4.50
C ALA A 44 -0.70 6.87 -5.53
N LEU A 45 -0.23 6.30 -6.64
CA LEU A 45 0.44 7.07 -7.69
C LEU A 45 -0.54 8.03 -8.38
N THR A 46 -1.74 7.55 -8.73
CA THR A 46 -2.73 8.39 -9.43
C THR A 46 -3.25 9.52 -8.56
N ALA A 47 -3.44 9.29 -7.25
CA ALA A 47 -3.79 10.33 -6.29
C ALA A 47 -2.69 11.40 -6.19
N ALA A 48 -1.42 10.96 -6.08
CA ALA A 48 -0.28 11.86 -6.00
C ALA A 48 -0.11 12.70 -7.27
N ILE A 49 -0.15 12.07 -8.46
CA ILE A 49 -0.07 12.77 -9.74
C ILE A 49 -1.20 13.79 -9.88
N SER A 50 -2.42 13.41 -9.52
CA SER A 50 -3.57 14.30 -9.62
C SER A 50 -3.45 15.52 -8.71
N ALA A 51 -2.97 15.33 -7.47
CA ALA A 51 -2.73 16.42 -6.53
C ALA A 51 -1.60 17.34 -7.00
N GLN A 52 -0.49 16.78 -7.51
CA GLN A 52 0.61 17.59 -8.05
C GLN A 52 0.19 18.44 -9.27
N ARG A 53 -0.66 17.90 -10.15
CA ARG A 53 -1.24 18.67 -11.27
C ARG A 53 -2.05 19.88 -10.80
N LEU A 54 -2.54 19.85 -9.55
CA LEU A 54 -3.22 20.96 -8.89
C LEU A 54 -2.27 21.83 -8.05
N GLY A 55 -0.96 21.68 -8.23
CA GLY A 55 0.07 22.47 -7.53
C GLY A 55 0.22 22.12 -6.04
N LYS A 56 -0.21 20.93 -5.61
CA LYS A 56 -0.09 20.49 -4.21
C LYS A 56 1.23 19.77 -3.95
N SER A 57 1.80 20.01 -2.78
CA SER A 57 2.94 19.23 -2.29
C SER A 57 2.47 17.86 -1.83
N VAL A 58 3.13 16.79 -2.33
CA VAL A 58 2.70 15.41 -2.06
C VAL A 58 3.88 14.55 -1.67
N VAL A 59 3.66 13.63 -0.73
CA VAL A 59 4.54 12.50 -0.44
C VAL A 59 3.75 11.20 -0.44
N ILE A 60 4.28 10.17 -1.07
CA ILE A 60 3.79 8.79 -0.96
C ILE A 60 4.66 8.07 0.07
N VAL A 61 4.03 7.52 1.09
CA VAL A 61 4.66 6.66 2.09
C VAL A 61 4.29 5.23 1.76
N CYS A 62 5.26 4.51 1.21
CA CYS A 62 5.07 3.19 0.64
C CYS A 62 5.59 2.13 1.62
N PRO A 63 4.76 1.22 2.15
CA PRO A 63 5.21 0.14 3.01
C PRO A 63 6.17 -0.80 2.29
N GLU A 64 5.93 -1.10 1.03
CA GLU A 64 6.78 -1.98 0.24
C GLU A 64 7.93 -1.22 -0.43
N THR A 65 8.90 -1.97 -0.92
CA THR A 65 9.98 -1.44 -1.77
C THR A 65 9.54 -1.30 -3.24
N ARG A 66 8.54 -2.08 -3.65
CA ARG A 66 7.98 -2.11 -5.00
C ARG A 66 6.67 -1.31 -5.04
N ILE A 67 6.53 -0.43 -6.02
CA ILE A 67 5.30 0.33 -6.27
C ILE A 67 4.36 -0.42 -7.21
N GLY A 68 3.07 -0.05 -7.18
CA GLY A 68 2.06 -0.59 -8.09
C GLY A 68 1.28 -1.79 -7.56
N GLY A 69 1.55 -2.21 -6.32
CA GLY A 69 0.79 -3.25 -5.62
C GLY A 69 0.56 -4.51 -6.46
N LEU A 70 -0.67 -5.00 -6.52
CA LEU A 70 -1.04 -6.21 -7.28
C LEU A 70 -0.77 -6.09 -8.78
N THR A 71 -0.91 -4.90 -9.37
CA THR A 71 -0.67 -4.65 -10.80
C THR A 71 0.77 -4.96 -11.20
N THR A 72 1.73 -4.72 -10.32
CA THR A 72 3.15 -5.03 -10.55
C THR A 72 3.61 -6.30 -9.84
N GLY A 73 2.75 -6.88 -9.01
CA GLY A 73 3.04 -8.03 -8.15
C GLY A 73 2.63 -9.38 -8.74
N GLY A 74 1.92 -9.41 -9.87
CA GLY A 74 1.55 -10.69 -10.51
C GLY A 74 0.23 -10.71 -11.25
N LEU A 75 -0.70 -9.79 -10.99
CA LEU A 75 -1.99 -9.73 -11.68
C LEU A 75 -1.86 -8.96 -12.99
N GLY A 76 -1.42 -9.65 -14.02
CA GLY A 76 -1.18 -9.07 -15.35
C GLY A 76 -2.39 -9.06 -16.28
N GLN A 77 -3.52 -9.59 -15.84
CA GLN A 77 -4.79 -9.53 -16.56
C GLN A 77 -5.78 -8.66 -15.80
N THR A 78 -6.35 -7.68 -16.48
CA THR A 78 -7.32 -6.77 -15.87
C THR A 78 -8.73 -7.31 -16.02
N ASP A 79 -9.48 -7.35 -14.92
CA ASP A 79 -10.93 -7.58 -14.95
C ASP A 79 -11.62 -6.34 -15.51
N ILE A 80 -12.10 -6.44 -16.73
CA ILE A 80 -12.62 -5.32 -17.50
C ILE A 80 -14.04 -5.62 -17.97
N GLY A 81 -14.95 -4.72 -17.63
CA GLY A 81 -16.29 -4.68 -18.22
C GLY A 81 -16.31 -3.76 -19.45
N ASN A 82 -16.96 -2.61 -19.33
CA ASN A 82 -17.01 -1.62 -20.41
C ASN A 82 -15.69 -0.84 -20.53
N LYS A 83 -14.91 -1.15 -21.54
CA LYS A 83 -13.60 -0.50 -21.80
C LYS A 83 -13.73 1.01 -22.05
N SER A 84 -14.85 1.51 -22.56
CA SER A 84 -15.08 2.93 -22.79
C SER A 84 -15.24 3.73 -21.48
N ALA A 85 -15.57 3.08 -20.38
CA ALA A 85 -15.69 3.71 -19.07
C ALA A 85 -14.35 4.09 -18.43
N PHE A 86 -13.24 3.51 -18.89
CA PHE A 86 -11.93 3.85 -18.41
C PHE A 86 -11.50 5.24 -18.91
N GLY A 87 -11.05 6.10 -18.01
CA GLY A 87 -10.63 7.46 -18.32
C GLY A 87 -9.33 7.87 -17.61
N GLY A 88 -8.90 9.10 -17.84
CA GLY A 88 -7.80 9.73 -17.11
C GLY A 88 -6.50 8.93 -17.09
N LEU A 89 -5.87 8.88 -15.92
CA LEU A 89 -4.61 8.18 -15.71
C LEU A 89 -4.73 6.66 -15.88
N ALA A 90 -5.89 6.06 -15.55
CA ALA A 90 -6.10 4.62 -15.78
C ALA A 90 -6.00 4.29 -17.28
N ARG A 91 -6.70 5.05 -18.14
CA ARG A 91 -6.59 4.88 -19.60
C ARG A 91 -5.17 5.14 -20.10
N GLN A 92 -4.50 6.15 -19.55
CA GLN A 92 -3.11 6.44 -19.91
C GLN A 92 -2.20 5.25 -19.61
N PHE A 93 -2.38 4.58 -18.47
CA PHE A 93 -1.61 3.38 -18.14
C PHE A 93 -1.76 2.30 -19.21
N TYR A 94 -2.99 1.97 -19.64
CA TYR A 94 -3.22 0.95 -20.66
C TYR A 94 -2.72 1.34 -22.06
N ARG A 95 -2.69 2.65 -22.39
CA ARG A 95 -2.02 3.14 -23.58
C ARG A 95 -0.51 2.98 -23.50
N ASP A 96 0.06 3.24 -22.34
CA ASP A 96 1.50 3.04 -22.09
C ASP A 96 1.88 1.56 -22.14
N VAL A 97 1.00 0.66 -21.68
CA VAL A 97 1.15 -0.79 -21.88
C VAL A 97 1.19 -1.12 -23.37
N ALA A 98 0.23 -0.64 -24.16
CA ALA A 98 0.21 -0.85 -25.60
C ALA A 98 1.47 -0.30 -26.28
N ALA A 99 1.92 0.88 -25.87
CA ALA A 99 3.14 1.50 -26.39
C ALA A 99 4.39 0.66 -26.07
N HIS A 100 4.47 0.10 -24.85
CA HIS A 100 5.55 -0.80 -24.47
C HIS A 100 5.61 -2.03 -25.38
N TYR A 101 4.48 -2.67 -25.67
CA TYR A 101 4.41 -3.87 -26.49
C TYR A 101 4.42 -3.60 -28.02
N ARG A 102 4.53 -2.34 -28.46
CA ARG A 102 4.86 -2.04 -29.85
C ARG A 102 6.33 -2.34 -30.19
N ALA A 103 7.22 -2.26 -29.21
CA ALA A 103 8.63 -2.55 -29.40
C ALA A 103 8.85 -4.06 -29.57
N PRO A 104 9.57 -4.51 -30.62
CA PRO A 104 9.84 -5.93 -30.85
C PRO A 104 10.54 -6.60 -29.66
N ASP A 105 11.43 -5.89 -28.98
CA ASP A 105 12.22 -6.40 -27.86
C ASP A 105 11.38 -6.66 -26.59
N SER A 106 10.13 -6.21 -26.56
CA SER A 106 9.20 -6.53 -25.48
C SER A 106 8.66 -7.96 -25.54
N TRP A 107 8.79 -8.62 -26.69
CA TRP A 107 8.26 -9.97 -26.94
C TRP A 107 9.34 -11.04 -26.78
N LYS A 108 9.77 -11.26 -25.54
CA LYS A 108 10.85 -12.21 -25.24
C LYS A 108 10.40 -13.67 -25.16
N TRP A 109 9.16 -13.90 -24.72
CA TRP A 109 8.66 -15.23 -24.39
C TRP A 109 7.76 -15.83 -25.48
N GLN A 110 7.22 -15.00 -26.35
CA GLN A 110 6.42 -15.42 -27.50
C GLN A 110 6.54 -14.39 -28.63
N LYS A 111 6.17 -14.78 -29.84
CA LYS A 111 6.08 -13.84 -30.96
C LYS A 111 4.83 -12.98 -30.82
N ARG A 112 4.93 -11.69 -31.14
CA ARG A 112 3.78 -10.78 -31.13
C ARG A 112 2.60 -11.29 -31.98
N ALA A 113 2.90 -11.91 -33.14
CA ALA A 113 1.88 -12.45 -34.04
C ALA A 113 1.08 -13.61 -33.44
N ASP A 114 1.65 -14.32 -32.45
CA ASP A 114 1.03 -15.48 -31.80
C ASP A 114 0.24 -15.06 -30.54
N TYR A 115 0.30 -13.77 -30.17
CA TYR A 115 -0.43 -13.26 -29.03
C TYR A 115 -1.87 -12.91 -29.42
N LEU A 116 -2.81 -13.63 -28.82
CA LEU A 116 -4.24 -13.43 -28.98
C LEU A 116 -4.86 -13.16 -27.61
N PRO A 117 -5.16 -11.89 -27.29
CA PRO A 117 -5.90 -11.57 -26.06
C PRO A 117 -7.31 -12.13 -26.17
N ASP A 118 -7.76 -12.78 -25.11
CA ASP A 118 -9.07 -13.42 -25.04
C ASP A 118 -9.98 -12.79 -23.97
N GLY A 119 -11.21 -13.28 -23.89
CA GLY A 119 -12.20 -12.89 -22.88
C GLY A 119 -12.39 -11.38 -22.78
N GLN A 120 -12.39 -10.87 -21.56
CA GLN A 120 -12.58 -9.45 -21.28
C GLN A 120 -11.44 -8.58 -21.85
N CYS A 121 -10.26 -9.15 -22.05
CA CYS A 121 -9.09 -8.44 -22.57
C CYS A 121 -9.01 -8.44 -24.08
N ALA A 122 -9.91 -9.15 -24.79
CA ALA A 122 -9.91 -9.22 -26.26
C ALA A 122 -10.06 -7.83 -26.90
N GLY A 123 -9.29 -7.61 -27.94
CA GLY A 123 -9.33 -6.40 -28.78
C GLY A 123 -8.73 -5.17 -28.13
N THR A 124 -8.47 -4.18 -28.99
CA THR A 124 -8.14 -2.82 -28.60
C THR A 124 -9.39 -1.97 -28.75
N HIS A 125 -9.67 -1.09 -27.82
CA HIS A 125 -10.87 -0.27 -27.88
C HIS A 125 -10.56 1.08 -28.49
N GLY A 126 -10.35 1.12 -29.82
CA GLY A 126 -10.24 2.35 -30.62
C GLY A 126 -9.06 3.29 -30.35
N ASP A 127 -8.33 3.10 -29.24
CA ASP A 127 -7.29 3.98 -28.76
C ASP A 127 -5.95 3.27 -28.49
N GLU A 128 -5.79 2.07 -29.06
CA GLU A 128 -4.58 1.26 -28.94
C GLU A 128 -4.18 0.88 -27.50
N SER A 129 -5.13 0.81 -26.59
CA SER A 129 -4.91 0.32 -25.23
C SER A 129 -4.73 -1.20 -25.21
N MET A 130 -3.87 -1.70 -24.33
CA MET A 130 -3.66 -3.13 -24.09
C MET A 130 -3.94 -3.46 -22.64
N TRP A 131 -4.74 -4.51 -22.40
CA TRP A 131 -5.35 -4.79 -21.10
C TRP A 131 -4.71 -5.96 -20.36
N THR A 132 -3.77 -6.63 -21.01
CA THR A 132 -2.92 -7.67 -20.44
C THR A 132 -1.45 -7.25 -20.53
N PHE A 133 -0.68 -7.61 -19.53
CA PHE A 133 0.72 -7.20 -19.45
C PHE A 133 1.50 -8.07 -18.47
N GLU A 134 2.80 -8.13 -18.66
CA GLU A 134 3.70 -8.69 -17.66
C GLU A 134 3.84 -7.71 -16.47
N PRO A 135 3.89 -8.23 -15.22
CA PRO A 135 4.13 -7.39 -14.05
C PRO A 135 5.37 -6.50 -14.15
N SER A 136 6.40 -6.99 -14.81
CA SER A 136 7.64 -6.22 -15.07
C SER A 136 7.42 -5.05 -16.03
N ALA A 137 6.53 -5.18 -17.01
CA ALA A 137 6.16 -4.10 -17.92
C ALA A 137 5.39 -3.01 -17.17
N ALA A 138 4.41 -3.42 -16.35
CA ALA A 138 3.66 -2.50 -15.50
C ALA A 138 4.60 -1.72 -14.56
N LEU A 139 5.56 -2.42 -13.92
CA LEU A 139 6.52 -1.78 -13.02
C LEU A 139 7.35 -0.71 -13.76
N ARG A 140 7.90 -1.06 -14.93
CA ARG A 140 8.67 -0.08 -15.73
C ARG A 140 7.85 1.16 -16.11
N ILE A 141 6.57 0.99 -16.40
CA ILE A 141 5.67 2.11 -16.71
C ILE A 141 5.47 3.00 -15.47
N LEU A 142 5.18 2.41 -14.31
CA LEU A 142 4.96 3.17 -13.09
C LEU A 142 6.24 3.83 -12.56
N GLU A 143 7.40 3.20 -12.69
CA GLU A 143 8.71 3.80 -12.37
C GLU A 143 9.06 4.94 -13.32
N ARG A 144 8.66 4.84 -14.60
CA ARG A 144 8.76 5.95 -15.53
C ARG A 144 7.87 7.12 -15.08
N TRP A 145 6.62 6.88 -14.71
CA TRP A 145 5.72 7.90 -14.16
C TRP A 145 6.28 8.53 -12.89
N GLU A 146 6.86 7.75 -11.98
CA GLU A 146 7.55 8.29 -10.79
C GLU A 146 8.56 9.36 -11.18
N LYS A 147 9.38 9.09 -12.20
CA LYS A 147 10.41 10.02 -12.68
C LYS A 147 9.81 11.20 -13.43
N GLU A 148 8.89 10.96 -14.38
CA GLU A 148 8.26 11.98 -15.21
C GLU A 148 7.48 13.00 -14.39
N TYR A 149 6.79 12.55 -13.34
CA TYR A 149 6.03 13.43 -12.44
C TYR A 149 6.84 13.89 -11.22
N GLY A 150 8.08 13.44 -11.06
CA GLY A 150 8.91 13.80 -9.91
C GLY A 150 8.26 13.41 -8.57
N LEU A 151 7.65 12.21 -8.49
CA LEU A 151 6.95 11.78 -7.29
C LEU A 151 7.93 11.54 -6.14
N LYS A 152 7.65 12.13 -4.99
CA LYS A 152 8.38 11.86 -3.76
C LYS A 152 7.82 10.59 -3.12
N ILE A 153 8.52 9.46 -3.26
CA ILE A 153 8.12 8.16 -2.69
C ILE A 153 9.13 7.74 -1.64
N VAL A 154 8.64 7.51 -0.43
CA VAL A 154 9.44 7.00 0.70
C VAL A 154 9.06 5.55 0.91
N ARG A 155 9.97 4.63 0.57
CA ARG A 155 9.75 3.18 0.54
C ARG A 155 10.17 2.51 1.84
N GLY A 156 9.58 1.33 2.13
CA GLY A 156 9.92 0.51 3.28
C GLY A 156 9.41 1.08 4.61
N GLU A 157 8.37 1.92 4.57
CA GLU A 157 7.85 2.65 5.71
C GLU A 157 6.47 2.13 6.12
N TYR A 158 6.46 1.11 6.95
CA TYR A 158 5.23 0.53 7.49
C TYR A 158 4.63 1.40 8.57
N LEU A 159 3.31 1.61 8.52
CA LEU A 159 2.55 2.33 9.53
C LEU A 159 2.72 1.67 10.92
N ASP A 160 3.00 2.47 11.93
CA ASP A 160 2.87 2.05 13.32
C ASP A 160 1.39 2.04 13.71
N ARG A 161 0.79 0.85 13.73
CA ARG A 161 -0.63 0.64 14.07
C ARG A 161 -0.90 0.63 15.58
N ALA A 162 0.14 0.74 16.40
CA ALA A 162 -0.03 0.83 17.84
C ALA A 162 -0.75 2.13 18.24
N LYS A 163 -1.34 2.14 19.44
CA LYS A 163 -2.00 3.33 19.98
C LYS A 163 -1.05 4.54 19.96
N GLY A 164 -1.47 5.62 19.33
CA GLY A 164 -0.66 6.83 19.15
C GLY A 164 0.26 6.83 17.92
N GLY A 165 0.23 5.80 17.08
CA GLY A 165 0.90 5.81 15.78
C GLY A 165 0.27 6.77 14.79
N VAL A 166 -1.05 6.98 14.88
CA VAL A 166 -1.79 8.01 14.12
C VAL A 166 -2.26 9.09 15.08
N SER A 167 -1.98 10.34 14.76
CA SER A 167 -2.46 11.51 15.50
C SER A 167 -3.67 12.11 14.81
N VAL A 168 -4.78 12.22 15.57
CA VAL A 168 -6.03 12.81 15.11
C VAL A 168 -6.33 14.03 16.00
N ALA A 169 -6.65 15.17 15.41
CA ALA A 169 -7.11 16.38 16.09
C ALA A 169 -8.35 16.91 15.36
N ASP A 170 -9.37 17.28 16.11
CA ASP A 170 -10.64 17.83 15.59
C ASP A 170 -11.24 16.97 14.46
N GLY A 171 -11.21 15.64 14.62
CA GLY A 171 -11.73 14.68 13.64
C GLY A 171 -10.89 14.53 12.36
N ARG A 172 -9.67 15.06 12.35
CA ARG A 172 -8.78 15.02 11.18
C ARG A 172 -7.44 14.37 11.52
N ILE A 173 -6.92 13.53 10.66
CA ILE A 173 -5.54 13.04 10.77
C ILE A 173 -4.61 14.25 10.57
N VAL A 174 -3.65 14.44 11.48
CA VAL A 174 -2.62 15.49 11.37
C VAL A 174 -1.24 14.91 11.11
N SER A 175 -1.01 13.65 11.52
CA SER A 175 0.22 12.94 11.24
C SER A 175 0.06 11.44 11.50
N PHE A 176 0.98 10.66 10.95
CA PHE A 176 1.21 9.29 11.39
C PHE A 176 2.70 9.00 11.51
N ARG A 177 3.03 8.00 12.33
CA ARG A 177 4.38 7.49 12.54
C ARG A 177 4.52 6.12 11.88
N THR A 178 5.69 5.83 11.36
CA THR A 178 6.06 4.50 10.85
C THR A 178 6.86 3.71 11.88
N LEU A 179 7.00 2.40 11.66
CA LEU A 179 7.77 1.51 12.54
C LEU A 179 9.25 1.90 12.62
N SER A 180 9.77 2.61 11.63
CA SER A 180 11.13 3.20 11.69
C SER A 180 11.23 4.41 12.62
N GLY A 181 10.10 4.90 13.14
CA GLY A 181 10.02 6.10 13.97
C GLY A 181 9.85 7.41 13.19
N ARG A 182 9.84 7.37 11.85
CA ARG A 182 9.59 8.56 11.02
C ARG A 182 8.14 9.03 11.17
N VAL A 183 7.96 10.35 11.14
CA VAL A 183 6.66 10.99 11.25
C VAL A 183 6.35 11.74 9.96
N PHE A 184 5.17 11.49 9.40
CA PHE A 184 4.67 12.17 8.21
C PHE A 184 3.50 13.07 8.60
N ARG A 185 3.59 14.36 8.23
CA ARG A 185 2.60 15.39 8.53
C ARG A 185 1.95 15.89 7.26
N GLY A 186 0.65 16.14 7.32
CA GLY A 186 -0.09 16.60 6.14
C GLY A 186 -1.36 17.35 6.49
N LYS A 187 -1.86 18.11 5.50
CA LYS A 187 -3.18 18.74 5.59
C LYS A 187 -4.29 17.74 5.27
N MET A 188 -4.01 16.82 4.34
CA MET A 188 -4.91 15.75 3.93
C MET A 188 -4.16 14.43 3.86
N PHE A 189 -4.88 13.33 4.08
CA PHE A 189 -4.35 11.97 4.03
C PHE A 189 -5.22 11.10 3.12
N VAL A 190 -4.57 10.21 2.38
CA VAL A 190 -5.22 9.18 1.56
C VAL A 190 -4.67 7.84 2.00
N ASP A 191 -5.55 6.92 2.36
CA ASP A 191 -5.21 5.51 2.51
C ASP A 191 -5.38 4.85 1.13
N ALA A 192 -4.27 4.42 0.54
CA ALA A 192 -4.21 3.73 -0.73
C ALA A 192 -3.65 2.30 -0.57
N THR A 193 -3.83 1.73 0.62
CA THR A 193 -3.57 0.32 0.90
C THR A 193 -4.76 -0.53 0.43
N TYR A 194 -4.61 -1.85 0.44
CA TYR A 194 -5.71 -2.78 0.17
C TYR A 194 -6.54 -3.05 1.43
N GLU A 195 -5.93 -2.97 2.60
CA GLU A 195 -6.51 -3.33 3.89
C GLU A 195 -7.15 -2.15 4.63
N GLY A 196 -6.84 -0.92 4.27
CA GLY A 196 -7.32 0.28 4.97
C GLY A 196 -6.65 0.50 6.34
N ASP A 197 -5.39 0.14 6.48
CA ASP A 197 -4.65 0.19 7.75
C ASP A 197 -4.64 1.58 8.38
N LEU A 198 -4.50 2.65 7.57
CA LEU A 198 -4.50 4.02 8.08
C LEU A 198 -5.88 4.44 8.55
N LEU A 199 -6.95 4.02 7.86
CA LEU A 199 -8.33 4.30 8.27
C LEU A 199 -8.62 3.69 9.63
N ALA A 200 -8.30 2.41 9.80
CA ALA A 200 -8.51 1.68 11.06
C ALA A 200 -7.71 2.31 12.21
N ALA A 201 -6.43 2.62 11.98
CA ALA A 201 -5.55 3.23 12.98
C ALA A 201 -5.99 4.68 13.35
N ALA A 202 -6.68 5.38 12.45
CA ALA A 202 -7.26 6.70 12.71
C ALA A 202 -8.60 6.65 13.47
N GLY A 203 -9.15 5.45 13.72
CA GLY A 203 -10.44 5.28 14.39
C GLY A 203 -11.65 5.55 13.49
N VAL A 204 -11.49 5.53 12.18
CA VAL A 204 -12.61 5.60 11.23
C VAL A 204 -13.40 4.29 11.34
N SER A 205 -14.73 4.39 11.38
CA SER A 205 -15.59 3.20 11.41
C SER A 205 -15.48 2.43 10.10
N TYR A 206 -15.42 1.13 10.18
CA TYR A 206 -15.35 0.23 9.02
C TYR A 206 -16.09 -1.08 9.32
N ALA A 207 -16.46 -1.79 8.27
CA ALA A 207 -17.02 -3.14 8.36
C ALA A 207 -16.00 -4.16 7.85
N VAL A 208 -16.01 -5.35 8.44
CA VAL A 208 -15.18 -6.49 8.01
C VAL A 208 -16.10 -7.60 7.55
N GLY A 209 -15.82 -8.14 6.36
CA GLY A 209 -16.63 -9.19 5.77
C GLY A 209 -17.88 -8.66 5.10
N ARG A 210 -18.87 -9.55 4.96
CA ARG A 210 -20.12 -9.27 4.27
C ARG A 210 -21.22 -9.02 5.29
N GLU A 211 -21.92 -7.90 5.17
CA GLU A 211 -23.06 -7.54 6.02
C GLU A 211 -24.29 -8.39 5.68
N SER A 212 -25.23 -8.46 6.61
CA SER A 212 -26.54 -9.07 6.33
C SER A 212 -27.37 -8.20 5.37
N ASN A 213 -28.27 -8.82 4.62
CA ASN A 213 -29.20 -8.10 3.75
C ASN A 213 -30.00 -7.02 4.49
N ALA A 214 -30.30 -7.24 5.77
CA ALA A 214 -31.10 -6.32 6.57
C ALA A 214 -30.35 -5.02 6.92
N THR A 215 -29.00 -5.02 6.93
CA THR A 215 -28.20 -3.86 7.36
C THR A 215 -28.48 -2.62 6.50
N TYR A 216 -28.58 -2.81 5.17
CA TYR A 216 -28.84 -1.73 4.21
C TYR A 216 -30.05 -1.98 3.33
N GLY A 217 -30.88 -3.00 3.63
CA GLY A 217 -32.03 -3.38 2.81
C GLY A 217 -31.68 -3.99 1.44
N GLU A 218 -30.50 -4.57 1.33
CA GLU A 218 -29.99 -5.20 0.10
C GLU A 218 -30.48 -6.65 -0.03
N THR A 219 -30.53 -7.17 -1.26
CA THR A 219 -31.01 -8.54 -1.52
C THR A 219 -29.88 -9.56 -1.77
N LEU A 220 -28.66 -9.09 -2.07
CA LEU A 220 -27.53 -9.93 -2.44
C LEU A 220 -26.31 -9.79 -1.52
N SER A 221 -26.42 -9.07 -0.40
CA SER A 221 -25.31 -8.85 0.51
C SER A 221 -25.06 -10.08 1.40
N GLY A 222 -25.95 -10.49 2.23
CA GLY A 222 -25.78 -11.56 3.21
C GLY A 222 -25.29 -12.91 2.68
N THR A 223 -25.45 -13.95 3.44
CA THR A 223 -25.06 -15.32 3.07
C THR A 223 -25.89 -15.80 1.88
N GLN A 224 -25.25 -16.12 0.76
CA GLN A 224 -25.90 -16.47 -0.51
C GLN A 224 -25.71 -17.94 -0.90
N VAL A 225 -25.58 -18.86 0.04
CA VAL A 225 -25.26 -20.27 -0.24
C VAL A 225 -26.26 -20.90 -1.21
N ALA A 226 -27.55 -20.63 -1.02
CA ALA A 226 -28.60 -21.17 -1.89
C ALA A 226 -28.63 -20.56 -3.31
N ASN A 227 -28.07 -19.36 -3.47
CA ASN A 227 -28.07 -18.61 -4.74
C ASN A 227 -26.70 -18.60 -5.43
N ALA A 228 -25.69 -19.26 -4.86
CA ALA A 228 -24.36 -19.32 -5.40
C ALA A 228 -24.35 -20.11 -6.70
N ARG A 229 -24.02 -19.46 -7.82
CA ARG A 229 -23.84 -20.10 -9.12
C ARG A 229 -22.47 -20.75 -9.27
N HIS A 230 -21.47 -20.16 -8.60
CA HIS A 230 -20.07 -20.57 -8.66
C HIS A 230 -19.48 -20.46 -7.28
N HIS A 231 -19.72 -21.46 -6.42
CA HIS A 231 -19.00 -21.58 -5.16
C HIS A 231 -17.86 -22.58 -5.30
N ASN A 232 -16.76 -22.30 -4.67
CA ASN A 232 -15.56 -23.13 -4.74
C ASN A 232 -15.51 -24.21 -3.64
N PHE A 233 -16.58 -24.40 -2.91
CA PHE A 233 -16.69 -25.43 -1.90
C PHE A 233 -17.28 -26.72 -2.49
N VAL A 234 -16.71 -27.83 -2.14
CA VAL A 234 -17.33 -29.14 -2.41
C VAL A 234 -18.59 -29.30 -1.55
N ASP A 235 -19.56 -30.08 -2.08
CA ASP A 235 -20.78 -30.36 -1.34
C ASP A 235 -20.47 -30.93 0.05
N GLY A 236 -21.23 -30.50 1.06
CA GLY A 236 -21.08 -30.95 2.44
C GLY A 236 -20.10 -30.17 3.30
N VAL A 237 -19.48 -29.10 2.78
CA VAL A 237 -18.73 -28.16 3.61
C VAL A 237 -19.69 -27.38 4.50
N ASP A 238 -19.52 -27.50 5.79
CA ASP A 238 -20.30 -26.75 6.78
C ASP A 238 -19.80 -25.30 6.84
N PRO A 239 -20.67 -24.29 6.66
CA PRO A 239 -20.25 -22.90 6.63
C PRO A 239 -20.04 -22.29 8.03
N TYR A 240 -20.36 -23.03 9.11
CA TYR A 240 -20.31 -22.48 10.45
C TYR A 240 -18.97 -22.73 11.13
N VAL A 241 -18.56 -21.82 12.02
CA VAL A 241 -17.32 -21.95 12.82
C VAL A 241 -17.32 -23.23 13.63
N VAL A 242 -18.46 -23.56 14.26
CA VAL A 242 -18.71 -24.87 14.88
C VAL A 242 -19.68 -25.63 14.00
N LYS A 243 -19.26 -26.81 13.55
CA LYS A 243 -20.02 -27.62 12.61
C LYS A 243 -21.46 -27.83 13.07
N GLY A 244 -22.43 -27.45 12.24
CA GLY A 244 -23.87 -27.57 12.48
C GLY A 244 -24.47 -26.54 13.43
N ASP A 245 -23.66 -25.68 14.04
CA ASP A 245 -24.13 -24.67 14.98
C ASP A 245 -24.22 -23.30 14.28
N LYS A 246 -25.46 -22.91 13.87
CA LYS A 246 -25.76 -21.63 13.26
C LYS A 246 -25.43 -20.42 14.16
N ALA A 247 -25.45 -20.61 15.48
CA ALA A 247 -25.15 -19.53 16.43
C ALA A 247 -23.65 -19.21 16.53
N SER A 248 -22.80 -20.13 16.07
CA SER A 248 -21.34 -19.94 16.09
C SER A 248 -20.81 -18.93 15.08
N GLY A 249 -21.64 -18.45 14.16
CA GLY A 249 -21.26 -17.52 13.09
C GLY A 249 -20.67 -18.23 11.85
N LEU A 250 -20.35 -17.42 10.82
CA LEU A 250 -19.80 -17.85 9.53
C LEU A 250 -18.33 -17.54 9.45
#